data_0e7548d136ef75b0d1a8453ad14473c1
#
_entry.id   0e7548d136ef75b0d1a8453ad14473c1
#
_cell.length_a   1.000
_cell.length_b   1.000
_cell.length_c   1.000
_cell.angle_alpha   90.00
_cell.angle_beta   90.00
_cell.angle_gamma   90.00
#
_symmetry.space_group_name_H-M   'P 1'
#
loop_
_entity.id
_entity.type
_entity.pdbx_description
1 polymer ?
#
loop_
_entity_poly.entity_id
_entity_poly.type
_entity_poly.pdbx_seq_one_letter_code
_entity_poly.pdbx_strand_id
1 'polypeptide(L)'
;MRDYDAVKEQLFFGLFKEFFDSEKDAGKQHDPANYSLERMYPLAELAGNPERHLKVIHIAGTKGKGSTSHFISALLKACGKKAGLFTSPHLCTVRERFQVQDTLLPYALLMQESEEFVKAVKAQGLKPSLFELFTLIALKIFASQGVEYAVMETGIGGRLDATNYIPNPVMTVIAPISFDHTALLGNTIEAIAGEKAGIIKVNVPVVISKQPYPAAERVLWDKAKAVNAPVLHPCDPQECVPFLPKAFPFFLRENFASSLCAVRALGLAPSPDAFILPQLRARMELISKSPMVLLDAAHNADSMQKLVAGLEEMYKGVEWTVVLGAVKGKDVHGMVQALKALPHARFILTNPKTGKGSALPELEQEAAMAGLEIISVIPELNKATQLPANAPLLFTGSFFTAFIGEELFGKSAGRG
;
A
#
# COMPACT_ATOMS: atom_id res chain seq x y z
N MET A 1 14.89 -8.10 -21.15
CA MET A 1 13.48 -8.08 -20.72
C MET A 1 13.15 -6.90 -19.78
N ARG A 2 14.09 -6.46 -18.86
CA ARG A 2 13.90 -5.23 -18.03
C ARG A 2 13.70 -3.96 -18.89
N ASP A 3 14.45 -3.78 -19.95
CA ASP A 3 14.35 -2.59 -20.82
C ASP A 3 13.04 -2.56 -21.60
N TYR A 4 12.52 -3.72 -21.99
CA TYR A 4 11.23 -3.80 -22.69
C TYR A 4 10.05 -3.44 -21.79
N ASP A 5 10.06 -3.85 -20.54
CA ASP A 5 9.02 -3.46 -19.57
C ASP A 5 9.10 -1.98 -19.22
N ALA A 6 10.29 -1.42 -19.06
CA ALA A 6 10.50 0.01 -18.82
C ALA A 6 9.99 0.87 -20.00
N VAL A 7 10.22 0.45 -21.25
CA VAL A 7 9.69 1.14 -22.42
C VAL A 7 8.16 1.12 -22.43
N LYS A 8 7.53 -0.02 -22.15
CA LYS A 8 6.07 -0.13 -22.07
C LYS A 8 5.50 0.72 -20.96
N GLU A 9 6.18 0.76 -19.81
CA GLU A 9 5.78 1.60 -18.69
C GLU A 9 5.86 3.08 -19.05
N GLN A 10 6.93 3.52 -19.71
CA GLN A 10 7.04 4.88 -20.23
C GLN A 10 5.92 5.21 -21.23
N LEU A 11 5.60 4.30 -22.14
CA LEU A 11 4.48 4.48 -23.08
C LEU A 11 3.15 4.59 -22.35
N PHE A 12 2.91 3.73 -21.36
CA PHE A 12 1.70 3.80 -20.52
C PHE A 12 1.59 5.15 -19.80
N PHE A 13 2.64 5.59 -19.12
CA PHE A 13 2.64 6.91 -18.47
C PHE A 13 2.56 8.07 -19.45
N GLY A 14 3.04 7.89 -20.69
CA GLY A 14 2.91 8.86 -21.78
C GLY A 14 1.47 9.26 -22.08
N LEU A 15 0.50 8.34 -21.92
CA LEU A 15 -0.94 8.62 -22.07
C LEU A 15 -1.43 9.71 -21.10
N PHE A 16 -0.81 9.79 -19.92
CA PHE A 16 -1.23 10.63 -18.81
C PHE A 16 -0.38 11.90 -18.64
N LYS A 17 0.56 12.17 -19.56
CA LYS A 17 1.54 13.25 -19.44
C LYS A 17 0.90 14.61 -19.14
N GLU A 18 -0.18 14.97 -19.85
CA GLU A 18 -0.87 16.24 -19.66
C GLU A 18 -1.50 16.40 -18.26
N PHE A 19 -1.94 15.27 -17.67
CA PHE A 19 -2.50 15.27 -16.32
C PHE A 19 -1.40 15.42 -15.25
N PHE A 20 -0.22 14.84 -15.48
CA PHE A 20 0.93 15.04 -14.60
C PHE A 20 1.43 16.49 -14.58
N ASP A 21 1.48 17.13 -15.75
CA ASP A 21 1.97 18.50 -15.86
C ASP A 21 1.00 19.46 -15.17
N SER A 22 -0.31 19.22 -15.29
CA SER A 22 -1.32 20.02 -14.58
C SER A 22 -1.27 19.89 -13.05
N GLU A 23 -0.90 18.72 -12.51
CA GLU A 23 -0.71 18.52 -11.07
C GLU A 23 0.56 19.23 -10.55
N LYS A 24 1.65 19.24 -11.34
CA LYS A 24 2.90 19.91 -10.98
C LYS A 24 2.78 21.43 -11.01
N ASP A 25 2.14 21.98 -12.03
CA ASP A 25 1.94 23.41 -12.21
C ASP A 25 1.02 24.02 -11.14
N ALA A 26 0.10 23.23 -10.60
CA ALA A 26 -0.78 23.70 -9.55
C ALA A 26 -0.07 23.95 -8.21
N GLY A 27 1.16 23.48 -8.00
CA GLY A 27 1.90 23.64 -6.74
C GLY A 27 1.19 23.05 -5.51
N LYS A 28 0.12 22.27 -5.73
CA LYS A 28 -0.95 21.99 -4.78
C LYS A 28 -1.17 20.50 -4.54
N GLN A 29 -0.13 19.67 -4.65
CA GLN A 29 -0.26 18.21 -4.50
C GLN A 29 -0.94 17.73 -3.19
N HIS A 30 -1.09 18.64 -2.20
CA HIS A 30 -1.68 18.32 -0.90
C HIS A 30 -2.61 19.43 -0.36
N ASP A 31 -3.23 20.25 -1.24
CA ASP A 31 -4.26 21.20 -0.83
C ASP A 31 -5.59 20.47 -0.66
N PRO A 32 -6.23 20.50 0.53
CA PRO A 32 -7.53 19.88 0.77
C PRO A 32 -8.62 20.32 -0.22
N ALA A 33 -8.54 21.55 -0.75
CA ALA A 33 -9.47 22.06 -1.74
C ALA A 33 -9.44 21.32 -3.08
N ASN A 34 -8.37 20.55 -3.37
CA ASN A 34 -8.26 19.75 -4.59
C ASN A 34 -8.91 18.37 -4.49
N TYR A 35 -9.37 17.96 -3.29
CA TYR A 35 -10.01 16.68 -3.08
C TYR A 35 -11.54 16.87 -3.10
N SER A 36 -12.18 16.40 -4.17
CA SER A 36 -13.64 16.40 -4.31
C SER A 36 -14.08 15.16 -5.06
N LEU A 37 -15.12 14.51 -4.56
CA LEU A 37 -15.75 13.37 -5.24
C LEU A 37 -16.60 13.80 -6.44
N GLU A 38 -16.95 15.07 -6.55
CA GLU A 38 -17.82 15.57 -7.64
C GLU A 38 -17.21 15.31 -9.02
N ARG A 39 -15.88 15.37 -9.14
CA ARG A 39 -15.18 15.06 -10.40
C ARG A 39 -15.27 13.59 -10.79
N MET A 40 -15.46 12.69 -9.82
CA MET A 40 -15.54 11.26 -10.09
C MET A 40 -16.80 10.86 -10.82
N TYR A 41 -17.92 11.55 -10.60
CA TYR A 41 -19.20 11.19 -11.23
C TYR A 41 -19.19 11.33 -12.76
N PRO A 42 -18.84 12.48 -13.36
CA PRO A 42 -18.76 12.57 -14.82
C PRO A 42 -17.65 11.66 -15.41
N LEU A 43 -16.57 11.42 -14.68
CA LEU A 43 -15.54 10.47 -15.10
C LEU A 43 -16.05 9.02 -15.10
N ALA A 44 -16.86 8.65 -14.09
CA ALA A 44 -17.45 7.32 -14.00
C ALA A 44 -18.50 7.10 -15.13
N GLU A 45 -19.27 8.11 -15.49
CA GLU A 45 -20.16 8.06 -16.64
C GLU A 45 -19.40 7.80 -17.95
N LEU A 46 -18.30 8.51 -18.18
CA LEU A 46 -17.42 8.28 -19.34
C LEU A 46 -16.80 6.88 -19.33
N ALA A 47 -16.53 6.33 -18.13
CA ALA A 47 -16.04 4.97 -17.98
C ALA A 47 -17.13 3.89 -18.12
N GLY A 48 -18.42 4.27 -18.23
CA GLY A 48 -19.56 3.38 -18.29
C GLY A 48 -20.06 2.88 -16.93
N ASN A 49 -19.77 3.61 -15.83
CA ASN A 49 -20.14 3.26 -14.44
C ASN A 49 -19.76 1.81 -14.07
N PRO A 50 -18.50 1.41 -14.22
CA PRO A 50 -18.07 0.02 -14.08
C PRO A 50 -18.31 -0.55 -12.67
N GLU A 51 -18.35 0.30 -11.65
CA GLU A 51 -18.60 -0.09 -10.25
C GLU A 51 -19.94 -0.78 -10.05
N ARG A 52 -20.94 -0.51 -10.92
CA ARG A 52 -22.28 -1.09 -10.81
C ARG A 52 -22.33 -2.59 -11.11
N HIS A 53 -21.32 -3.10 -11.76
CA HIS A 53 -21.19 -4.51 -12.15
C HIS A 53 -20.31 -5.32 -11.20
N LEU A 54 -19.80 -4.72 -10.13
CA LEU A 54 -18.79 -5.30 -9.25
C LEU A 54 -19.26 -5.31 -7.79
N LYS A 55 -18.97 -6.38 -7.08
CA LYS A 55 -19.08 -6.42 -5.62
C LYS A 55 -17.82 -5.80 -5.02
N VAL A 56 -17.89 -4.54 -4.61
CA VAL A 56 -16.72 -3.82 -4.13
C VAL A 56 -16.49 -4.07 -2.65
N ILE A 57 -15.24 -4.42 -2.27
CA ILE A 57 -14.73 -4.42 -0.90
C ILE A 57 -13.79 -3.23 -0.80
N HIS A 58 -14.11 -2.28 0.08
CA HIS A 58 -13.41 -0.99 0.16
C HIS A 58 -12.58 -0.90 1.43
N ILE A 59 -11.29 -0.59 1.31
CA ILE A 59 -10.33 -0.65 2.40
C ILE A 59 -9.69 0.71 2.65
N ALA A 60 -9.81 1.23 3.90
CA ALA A 60 -9.09 2.40 4.37
C ALA A 60 -8.24 2.06 5.61
N GLY A 61 -7.38 2.98 5.99
CA GLY A 61 -6.49 2.84 7.14
C GLY A 61 -5.21 3.64 6.96
N THR A 62 -4.36 3.70 7.97
CA THR A 62 -3.02 4.27 7.83
C THR A 62 -2.02 3.18 7.46
N LYS A 63 -2.01 2.10 8.20
CA LYS A 63 -1.10 0.95 8.02
C LYS A 63 -1.87 -0.32 7.70
N GLY A 64 -1.27 -1.21 6.92
CA GLY A 64 -1.85 -2.51 6.62
C GLY A 64 -2.89 -2.55 5.50
N LYS A 65 -3.32 -1.42 4.92
CA LYS A 65 -4.29 -1.40 3.80
C LYS A 65 -3.91 -2.37 2.68
N GLY A 66 -2.73 -2.17 2.08
CA GLY A 66 -2.27 -3.01 0.96
C GLY A 66 -2.18 -4.49 1.35
N SER A 67 -1.60 -4.82 2.52
CA SER A 67 -1.53 -6.21 2.99
C SER A 67 -2.92 -6.81 3.18
N THR A 68 -3.84 -6.09 3.81
CA THR A 68 -5.25 -6.50 3.97
C THR A 68 -5.92 -6.71 2.61
N SER A 69 -5.70 -5.80 1.65
CA SER A 69 -6.26 -5.92 0.29
C SER A 69 -5.74 -7.15 -0.44
N HIS A 70 -4.44 -7.43 -0.37
CA HIS A 70 -3.84 -8.63 -0.95
C HIS A 70 -4.38 -9.92 -0.30
N PHE A 71 -4.51 -9.95 1.04
CA PHE A 71 -5.07 -11.11 1.72
C PHE A 71 -6.54 -11.35 1.36
N ILE A 72 -7.36 -10.29 1.26
CA ILE A 72 -8.76 -10.41 0.82
C ILE A 72 -8.82 -10.98 -0.60
N SER A 73 -8.01 -10.47 -1.54
CA SER A 73 -7.93 -10.97 -2.91
C SER A 73 -7.60 -12.46 -2.95
N ALA A 74 -6.55 -12.88 -2.23
CA ALA A 74 -6.12 -14.27 -2.15
C ALA A 74 -7.16 -15.19 -1.49
N LEU A 75 -7.85 -14.72 -0.44
CA LEU A 75 -8.93 -15.46 0.21
C LEU A 75 -10.15 -15.61 -0.69
N LEU A 76 -10.53 -14.58 -1.45
CA LEU A 76 -11.60 -14.67 -2.45
C LEU A 76 -11.27 -15.71 -3.53
N LYS A 77 -10.02 -15.70 -4.01
CA LYS A 77 -9.53 -16.72 -4.95
C LYS A 77 -9.58 -18.12 -4.35
N ALA A 78 -9.23 -18.28 -3.07
CA ALA A 78 -9.36 -19.56 -2.35
C ALA A 78 -10.83 -20.02 -2.16
N CYS A 79 -11.79 -19.09 -2.32
CA CYS A 79 -13.22 -19.41 -2.42
C CYS A 79 -13.69 -19.69 -3.86
N GLY A 80 -12.80 -19.77 -4.83
CA GLY A 80 -13.14 -19.94 -6.25
C GLY A 80 -13.76 -18.69 -6.89
N LYS A 81 -13.59 -17.50 -6.26
CA LYS A 81 -14.12 -16.25 -6.77
C LYS A 81 -13.12 -15.49 -7.63
N LYS A 82 -13.59 -14.90 -8.72
CA LYS A 82 -12.73 -14.04 -9.55
C LYS A 82 -12.59 -12.67 -8.92
N ALA A 83 -11.40 -12.38 -8.40
CA ALA A 83 -11.08 -11.15 -7.68
C ALA A 83 -10.20 -10.22 -8.51
N GLY A 84 -10.53 -8.93 -8.52
CA GLY A 84 -9.67 -7.84 -8.95
C GLY A 84 -9.12 -7.09 -7.75
N LEU A 85 -7.88 -6.63 -7.83
CA LEU A 85 -7.17 -5.94 -6.75
C LEU A 85 -6.58 -4.62 -7.25
N PHE A 86 -6.99 -3.52 -6.62
CA PHE A 86 -6.42 -2.18 -6.83
C PHE A 86 -5.71 -1.71 -5.57
N THR A 87 -4.41 -1.45 -5.67
CA THR A 87 -3.55 -1.02 -4.54
C THR A 87 -2.66 0.15 -4.91
N SER A 88 -2.14 0.85 -3.89
CA SER A 88 -1.19 1.96 -4.06
C SER A 88 -0.29 2.16 -2.83
N PRO A 89 0.95 2.69 -3.03
CA PRO A 89 1.66 2.83 -4.30
C PRO A 89 2.20 1.49 -4.82
N HIS A 90 2.79 1.48 -6.01
CA HIS A 90 3.58 0.35 -6.50
C HIS A 90 5.05 0.47 -6.07
N LEU A 91 5.77 -0.64 -6.04
CA LEU A 91 7.20 -0.69 -5.75
C LEU A 91 8.04 -0.60 -7.04
N CYS A 92 7.80 -1.49 -7.98
CA CYS A 92 8.62 -1.64 -9.19
C CYS A 92 7.91 -1.26 -10.47
N THR A 93 6.65 -1.60 -10.61
CA THR A 93 5.88 -1.38 -11.84
C THR A 93 4.45 -0.96 -11.55
N VAL A 94 3.93 -0.06 -12.36
CA VAL A 94 2.54 0.42 -12.26
C VAL A 94 1.53 -0.73 -12.30
N ARG A 95 1.88 -1.86 -12.92
CA ARG A 95 1.04 -3.06 -12.99
C ARG A 95 0.71 -3.65 -11.63
N GLU A 96 1.53 -3.41 -10.60
CA GLU A 96 1.26 -3.82 -9.22
C GLU A 96 -0.04 -3.21 -8.68
N ARG A 97 -0.48 -2.08 -9.25
CA ARG A 97 -1.74 -1.43 -8.88
C ARG A 97 -2.97 -2.12 -9.46
N PHE A 98 -2.80 -2.96 -10.48
CA PHE A 98 -3.87 -3.55 -11.28
C PHE A 98 -3.66 -5.06 -11.39
N GLN A 99 -4.33 -5.83 -10.57
CA GLN A 99 -4.19 -7.28 -10.57
C GLN A 99 -5.55 -7.96 -10.72
N VAL A 100 -5.57 -9.09 -11.41
CA VAL A 100 -6.71 -10.00 -11.47
C VAL A 100 -6.22 -11.38 -11.11
N GLN A 101 -6.87 -12.02 -10.12
CA GLN A 101 -6.48 -13.32 -9.61
C GLN A 101 -5.00 -13.38 -9.14
N ASP A 102 -4.55 -12.33 -8.43
CA ASP A 102 -3.17 -12.12 -7.94
C ASP A 102 -2.11 -12.09 -9.03
N THR A 103 -2.52 -11.78 -10.27
CA THR A 103 -1.63 -11.71 -11.43
C THR A 103 -1.59 -10.28 -11.96
N LEU A 104 -0.37 -9.78 -12.20
CA LEU A 104 -0.13 -8.47 -12.81
C LEU A 104 -0.71 -8.45 -14.23
N LEU A 105 -1.53 -7.45 -14.54
CA LEU A 105 -2.13 -7.33 -15.85
C LEU A 105 -1.08 -7.00 -16.92
N PRO A 106 -1.21 -7.54 -18.17
CA PRO A 106 -0.33 -7.17 -19.29
C PRO A 106 -0.45 -5.70 -19.63
N TYR A 107 0.65 -5.04 -20.01
CA TYR A 107 0.62 -3.65 -20.50
C TYR A 107 -0.32 -3.46 -21.69
N ALA A 108 -0.42 -4.44 -22.58
CA ALA A 108 -1.34 -4.36 -23.73
C ALA A 108 -2.79 -4.13 -23.29
N LEU A 109 -3.24 -4.84 -22.25
CA LEU A 109 -4.58 -4.67 -21.69
C LEU A 109 -4.71 -3.30 -20.98
N LEU A 110 -3.72 -2.90 -20.18
CA LEU A 110 -3.72 -1.59 -19.52
C LEU A 110 -3.79 -0.46 -20.54
N MET A 111 -3.02 -0.54 -21.64
CA MET A 111 -3.03 0.44 -22.72
C MET A 111 -4.39 0.49 -23.40
N GLN A 112 -4.92 -0.65 -23.84
CA GLN A 112 -6.20 -0.75 -24.52
C GLN A 112 -7.34 -0.11 -23.71
N GLU A 113 -7.49 -0.47 -22.44
CA GLU A 113 -8.57 0.03 -21.58
C GLU A 113 -8.38 1.51 -21.18
N SER A 114 -7.13 2.00 -21.20
CA SER A 114 -6.81 3.38 -20.87
C SER A 114 -6.96 4.35 -22.02
N GLU A 115 -6.57 3.96 -23.25
CA GLU A 115 -6.49 4.88 -24.40
C GLU A 115 -7.82 5.52 -24.74
N GLU A 116 -8.88 4.71 -24.87
CA GLU A 116 -10.22 5.20 -25.19
C GLU A 116 -10.78 6.09 -24.07
N PHE A 117 -10.61 5.67 -22.82
CA PHE A 117 -11.08 6.41 -21.67
C PHE A 117 -10.36 7.76 -21.54
N VAL A 118 -9.02 7.78 -21.64
CA VAL A 118 -8.22 9.01 -21.58
C VAL A 118 -8.58 9.95 -22.73
N LYS A 119 -8.82 9.43 -23.94
CA LYS A 119 -9.26 10.22 -25.09
C LYS A 119 -10.62 10.87 -24.84
N ALA A 120 -11.58 10.14 -24.27
CA ALA A 120 -12.90 10.66 -23.92
C ALA A 120 -12.81 11.75 -22.82
N VAL A 121 -11.99 11.54 -21.79
CA VAL A 121 -11.75 12.52 -20.73
C VAL A 121 -11.17 13.82 -21.30
N LYS A 122 -10.18 13.76 -22.20
CA LYS A 122 -9.60 14.92 -22.87
C LYS A 122 -10.60 15.66 -23.75
N ALA A 123 -11.43 14.93 -24.50
CA ALA A 123 -12.46 15.52 -25.36
C ALA A 123 -13.51 16.31 -24.57
N GLN A 124 -13.77 15.94 -23.33
CA GLN A 124 -14.69 16.66 -22.42
C GLN A 124 -13.98 17.80 -21.64
N GLY A 125 -12.68 18.00 -21.81
CA GLY A 125 -11.92 19.04 -21.11
C GLY A 125 -11.81 18.81 -19.58
N LEU A 126 -12.07 17.59 -19.11
CA LEU A 126 -11.95 17.23 -17.70
C LEU A 126 -10.50 17.16 -17.28
N LYS A 127 -10.21 17.58 -16.03
CA LYS A 127 -8.86 17.61 -15.46
C LYS A 127 -8.77 16.73 -14.20
N PRO A 128 -8.88 15.40 -14.34
CA PRO A 128 -8.72 14.49 -13.21
C PRO A 128 -7.27 14.40 -12.75
N SER A 129 -7.10 14.00 -11.50
CA SER A 129 -5.81 13.50 -11.00
C SER A 129 -5.49 12.13 -11.59
N LEU A 130 -4.21 11.76 -11.56
CA LEU A 130 -3.79 10.43 -12.00
C LEU A 130 -4.45 9.31 -11.19
N PHE A 131 -4.67 9.53 -9.88
CA PHE A 131 -5.29 8.52 -9.02
C PHE A 131 -6.78 8.34 -9.35
N GLU A 132 -7.50 9.41 -9.70
CA GLU A 132 -8.89 9.34 -10.18
C GLU A 132 -8.97 8.52 -11.48
N LEU A 133 -8.06 8.76 -12.44
CA LEU A 133 -7.98 7.97 -13.68
C LEU A 133 -7.69 6.50 -13.38
N PHE A 134 -6.69 6.22 -12.56
CA PHE A 134 -6.31 4.84 -12.23
C PHE A 134 -7.41 4.08 -11.51
N THR A 135 -8.18 4.75 -10.66
CA THR A 135 -9.34 4.16 -9.98
C THR A 135 -10.37 3.67 -10.98
N LEU A 136 -10.73 4.49 -11.97
CA LEU A 136 -11.70 4.13 -12.99
C LEU A 136 -11.18 3.11 -14.01
N ILE A 137 -9.91 3.22 -14.42
CA ILE A 137 -9.26 2.24 -15.27
C ILE A 137 -9.26 0.86 -14.61
N ALA A 138 -8.96 0.78 -13.30
CA ALA A 138 -9.02 -0.48 -12.57
C ALA A 138 -10.42 -1.09 -12.62
N LEU A 139 -11.45 -0.31 -12.32
CA LEU A 139 -12.83 -0.79 -12.33
C LEU A 139 -13.29 -1.17 -13.74
N LYS A 140 -12.93 -0.41 -14.79
CA LYS A 140 -13.20 -0.78 -16.19
C LYS A 140 -12.60 -2.14 -16.54
N ILE A 141 -11.33 -2.32 -16.20
CA ILE A 141 -10.63 -3.59 -16.46
C ILE A 141 -11.28 -4.72 -15.68
N PHE A 142 -11.63 -4.51 -14.41
CA PHE A 142 -12.27 -5.55 -13.61
C PHE A 142 -13.62 -5.95 -14.19
N ALA A 143 -14.43 -4.99 -14.63
CA ALA A 143 -15.69 -5.27 -15.28
C ALA A 143 -15.51 -6.01 -16.62
N SER A 144 -14.59 -5.55 -17.50
CA SER A 144 -14.33 -6.19 -18.79
C SER A 144 -13.75 -7.59 -18.65
N GLN A 145 -12.99 -7.86 -17.58
CA GLN A 145 -12.45 -9.17 -17.28
C GLN A 145 -13.43 -10.09 -16.55
N GLY A 146 -14.66 -9.68 -16.28
CA GLY A 146 -15.67 -10.49 -15.58
C GLY A 146 -15.28 -10.80 -14.13
N VAL A 147 -14.65 -9.84 -13.44
CA VAL A 147 -14.36 -9.92 -12.01
C VAL A 147 -15.68 -9.87 -11.23
N GLU A 148 -15.82 -10.74 -10.20
CA GLU A 148 -16.98 -10.73 -9.31
C GLU A 148 -16.77 -9.75 -8.14
N TYR A 149 -15.57 -9.74 -7.55
CA TYR A 149 -15.21 -8.93 -6.39
C TYR A 149 -14.06 -8.00 -6.71
N ALA A 150 -14.27 -6.71 -6.57
CA ALA A 150 -13.23 -5.69 -6.69
C ALA A 150 -12.76 -5.25 -5.30
N VAL A 151 -11.50 -5.53 -4.98
CA VAL A 151 -10.85 -5.11 -3.73
C VAL A 151 -10.16 -3.78 -4.00
N MET A 152 -10.66 -2.70 -3.38
CA MET A 152 -10.25 -1.32 -3.66
C MET A 152 -9.57 -0.70 -2.44
N GLU A 153 -8.26 -0.47 -2.52
CA GLU A 153 -7.51 0.26 -1.50
C GLU A 153 -7.64 1.77 -1.70
N THR A 154 -7.96 2.53 -0.65
CA THR A 154 -7.91 4.00 -0.68
C THR A 154 -6.46 4.50 -0.86
N GLY A 155 -6.27 5.56 -1.64
CA GLY A 155 -4.97 6.21 -1.78
C GLY A 155 -4.59 6.97 -0.52
N ILE A 156 -5.38 7.96 -0.12
CA ILE A 156 -5.15 8.80 1.06
C ILE A 156 -6.49 9.12 1.73
N GLY A 157 -6.51 9.07 3.08
CA GLY A 157 -7.70 9.41 3.84
C GLY A 157 -8.79 8.35 3.68
N GLY A 158 -9.92 8.73 3.13
CA GLY A 158 -11.08 7.89 2.86
C GLY A 158 -12.26 8.71 2.36
N ARG A 159 -12.72 9.70 3.13
CA ARG A 159 -13.95 10.47 2.85
C ARG A 159 -13.96 11.12 1.46
N LEU A 160 -12.86 11.71 1.05
CA LEU A 160 -12.68 12.38 -0.25
C LEU A 160 -11.74 11.61 -1.20
N ASP A 161 -11.38 10.37 -0.86
CA ASP A 161 -10.59 9.53 -1.74
C ASP A 161 -11.38 9.16 -3.00
N ALA A 162 -10.72 9.13 -4.16
CA ALA A 162 -11.37 8.82 -5.43
C ALA A 162 -12.16 7.50 -5.39
N THR A 163 -11.66 6.48 -4.67
CA THR A 163 -12.34 5.19 -4.52
C THR A 163 -13.67 5.31 -3.76
N ASN A 164 -13.88 6.39 -2.98
CA ASN A 164 -15.08 6.59 -2.17
C ASN A 164 -16.31 7.10 -2.95
N TYR A 165 -16.16 7.39 -4.26
CA TYR A 165 -17.31 7.68 -5.11
C TYR A 165 -18.26 6.48 -5.26
N ILE A 166 -17.75 5.27 -4.99
CA ILE A 166 -18.54 4.03 -5.03
C ILE A 166 -19.58 4.07 -3.91
N PRO A 167 -20.89 4.07 -4.25
CA PRO A 167 -21.91 4.34 -3.24
C PRO A 167 -22.21 3.13 -2.35
N ASN A 168 -22.18 1.93 -2.90
CA ASN A 168 -22.66 0.71 -2.26
C ASN A 168 -21.64 -0.43 -2.32
N PRO A 169 -20.50 -0.35 -1.59
CA PRO A 169 -19.63 -1.50 -1.45
C PRO A 169 -20.35 -2.61 -0.66
N VAL A 170 -20.01 -3.87 -0.91
CA VAL A 170 -20.58 -5.01 -0.16
C VAL A 170 -19.95 -5.19 1.22
N MET A 171 -18.78 -4.60 1.43
CA MET A 171 -18.01 -4.64 2.67
C MET A 171 -17.06 -3.46 2.74
N THR A 172 -16.86 -2.92 3.93
CA THR A 172 -15.78 -1.97 4.21
C THR A 172 -14.82 -2.53 5.26
N VAL A 173 -13.54 -2.16 5.17
CA VAL A 173 -12.52 -2.59 6.14
C VAL A 173 -11.70 -1.37 6.55
N ILE A 174 -11.58 -1.15 7.85
CA ILE A 174 -10.71 -0.10 8.40
C ILE A 174 -9.49 -0.77 9.04
N ALA A 175 -8.37 -0.74 8.35
CA ALA A 175 -7.08 -1.18 8.84
C ALA A 175 -6.55 -0.22 9.94
N PRO A 176 -5.50 -0.58 10.70
CA PRO A 176 -5.01 0.24 11.82
C PRO A 176 -4.72 1.71 11.43
N ILE A 177 -5.14 2.63 12.31
CA ILE A 177 -4.98 4.08 12.15
C ILE A 177 -3.84 4.56 13.04
N SER A 178 -2.96 5.39 12.47
CA SER A 178 -1.89 6.09 13.16
C SER A 178 -1.62 7.44 12.51
N PHE A 179 -0.69 8.22 13.06
CA PHE A 179 -0.32 9.52 12.47
C PHE A 179 0.40 9.33 11.13
N ASP A 180 -0.17 9.86 10.08
CA ASP A 180 0.42 9.99 8.74
C ASP A 180 -0.36 11.04 7.95
N HIS A 181 0.28 11.70 6.98
CA HIS A 181 -0.33 12.75 6.16
C HIS A 181 -1.04 13.85 6.98
N THR A 182 -0.47 14.22 8.11
CA THR A 182 -1.09 15.17 9.07
C THR A 182 -1.39 16.54 8.47
N ALA A 183 -0.57 17.00 7.54
CA ALA A 183 -0.80 18.25 6.81
C ALA A 183 -2.11 18.24 5.99
N LEU A 184 -2.61 17.07 5.62
CA LEU A 184 -3.83 16.91 4.82
C LEU A 184 -5.02 16.42 5.65
N LEU A 185 -4.79 15.45 6.54
CA LEU A 185 -5.85 14.74 7.26
C LEU A 185 -6.12 15.31 8.66
N GLY A 186 -5.31 16.28 9.09
CA GLY A 186 -5.40 16.88 10.43
C GLY A 186 -4.37 16.34 11.42
N ASN A 187 -4.17 17.07 12.51
CA ASN A 187 -3.11 16.85 13.49
C ASN A 187 -3.53 15.99 14.69
N THR A 188 -4.74 15.48 14.69
CA THR A 188 -5.25 14.60 15.76
C THR A 188 -5.64 13.24 15.20
N ILE A 189 -5.60 12.23 16.06
CA ILE A 189 -5.97 10.87 15.66
C ILE A 189 -7.46 10.78 15.30
N GLU A 190 -8.30 11.58 15.96
CA GLU A 190 -9.73 11.69 15.71
C GLU A 190 -10.01 12.25 14.32
N ALA A 191 -9.29 13.31 13.91
CA ALA A 191 -9.43 13.89 12.58
C ALA A 191 -9.04 12.88 11.50
N ILE A 192 -7.88 12.21 11.65
CA ILE A 192 -7.42 11.17 10.74
C ILE A 192 -8.42 10.00 10.68
N ALA A 193 -8.97 9.58 11.83
CA ALA A 193 -9.97 8.53 11.91
C ALA A 193 -11.28 8.96 11.23
N GLY A 194 -11.71 10.21 11.39
CA GLY A 194 -12.90 10.78 10.75
C GLY A 194 -12.81 10.73 9.23
N GLU A 195 -11.64 11.08 8.65
CA GLU A 195 -11.42 10.98 7.21
C GLU A 195 -11.52 9.53 6.71
N LYS A 196 -10.95 8.57 7.46
CA LYS A 196 -11.01 7.15 7.09
C LYS A 196 -12.39 6.54 7.31
N ALA A 197 -13.10 6.94 8.37
CA ALA A 197 -14.47 6.56 8.64
C ALA A 197 -15.44 6.98 7.52
N GLY A 198 -15.05 7.92 6.66
CA GLY A 198 -15.84 8.36 5.51
C GLY A 198 -16.18 7.26 4.50
N ILE A 199 -15.46 6.13 4.50
CA ILE A 199 -15.79 4.98 3.65
C ILE A 199 -16.89 4.09 4.24
N ILE A 200 -17.24 4.25 5.52
CA ILE A 200 -18.31 3.47 6.16
C ILE A 200 -19.65 3.95 5.63
N LYS A 201 -20.39 3.08 4.98
CA LYS A 201 -21.65 3.39 4.25
C LYS A 201 -22.88 2.88 5.01
N VAL A 202 -24.03 3.47 4.68
CA VAL A 202 -25.32 3.12 5.29
C VAL A 202 -25.64 1.64 5.09
N ASN A 203 -25.88 0.93 6.19
CA ASN A 203 -26.23 -0.49 6.23
C ASN A 203 -25.18 -1.45 5.64
N VAL A 204 -23.96 -0.97 5.34
CA VAL A 204 -22.88 -1.82 4.82
C VAL A 204 -22.02 -2.31 5.98
N PRO A 205 -21.74 -3.63 6.09
CA PRO A 205 -20.88 -4.15 7.14
C PRO A 205 -19.47 -3.55 7.09
N VAL A 206 -18.91 -3.29 8.27
CA VAL A 206 -17.52 -2.80 8.43
C VAL A 206 -16.72 -3.69 9.35
N VAL A 207 -15.56 -4.16 8.87
CA VAL A 207 -14.55 -4.78 9.74
C VAL A 207 -13.66 -3.66 10.28
N ILE A 208 -13.61 -3.50 11.60
CA ILE A 208 -12.69 -2.59 12.27
C ILE A 208 -11.53 -3.43 12.82
N SER A 209 -10.36 -3.31 12.19
CA SER A 209 -9.12 -3.93 12.71
C SER A 209 -8.79 -3.38 14.10
N LYS A 210 -8.02 -4.14 14.87
CA LYS A 210 -7.53 -3.67 16.18
C LYS A 210 -6.85 -2.30 16.03
N GLN A 211 -7.32 -1.32 16.79
CA GLN A 211 -6.81 0.05 16.73
C GLN A 211 -5.76 0.29 17.82
N PRO A 212 -4.59 0.89 17.48
CA PRO A 212 -3.59 1.26 18.49
C PRO A 212 -4.02 2.43 19.38
N TYR A 213 -5.00 3.24 18.91
CA TYR A 213 -5.49 4.41 19.60
C TYR A 213 -7.00 4.27 19.91
N PRO A 214 -7.39 4.23 21.19
CA PRO A 214 -8.82 4.14 21.58
C PRO A 214 -9.68 5.29 21.02
N ALA A 215 -9.10 6.48 20.83
CA ALA A 215 -9.79 7.62 20.23
C ALA A 215 -10.18 7.35 18.77
N ALA A 216 -9.30 6.71 17.98
CA ALA A 216 -9.63 6.30 16.62
C ALA A 216 -10.77 5.27 16.60
N GLU A 217 -10.69 4.27 17.46
CA GLU A 217 -11.72 3.23 17.57
C GLU A 217 -13.09 3.83 17.87
N ARG A 218 -13.17 4.78 18.81
CA ARG A 218 -14.41 5.48 19.16
C ARG A 218 -15.01 6.19 17.96
N VAL A 219 -14.22 6.96 17.19
CA VAL A 219 -14.69 7.66 16.00
C VAL A 219 -15.27 6.69 14.96
N LEU A 220 -14.63 5.53 14.78
CA LEU A 220 -15.09 4.51 13.83
C LEU A 220 -16.43 3.89 14.28
N TRP A 221 -16.55 3.57 15.58
CA TRP A 221 -17.80 3.06 16.15
C TRP A 221 -18.95 4.06 16.09
N ASP A 222 -18.70 5.33 16.42
CA ASP A 222 -19.70 6.38 16.35
C ASP A 222 -20.19 6.56 14.92
N LYS A 223 -19.28 6.54 13.93
CA LYS A 223 -19.65 6.60 12.52
C LYS A 223 -20.46 5.38 12.08
N ALA A 224 -20.04 4.18 12.42
CA ALA A 224 -20.77 2.95 12.07
C ALA A 224 -22.18 2.97 12.65
N LYS A 225 -22.34 3.37 13.92
CA LYS A 225 -23.63 3.53 14.59
C LYS A 225 -24.52 4.58 13.88
N ALA A 226 -23.94 5.73 13.52
CA ALA A 226 -24.67 6.82 12.87
C ALA A 226 -25.22 6.43 11.50
N VAL A 227 -24.59 5.49 10.79
CA VAL A 227 -25.03 5.01 9.47
C VAL A 227 -25.62 3.58 9.53
N ASN A 228 -25.91 3.06 10.71
CA ASN A 228 -26.45 1.72 10.93
C ASN A 228 -25.62 0.61 10.25
N ALA A 229 -24.28 0.76 10.20
CA ALA A 229 -23.37 -0.23 9.64
C ALA A 229 -23.08 -1.33 10.68
N PRO A 230 -23.33 -2.62 10.38
CA PRO A 230 -22.91 -3.72 11.26
C PRO A 230 -21.40 -3.71 11.46
N VAL A 231 -20.93 -3.65 12.72
CA VAL A 231 -19.52 -3.70 13.04
C VAL A 231 -19.09 -5.14 13.27
N LEU A 232 -18.01 -5.54 12.62
CA LEU A 232 -17.40 -6.85 12.70
C LEU A 232 -15.98 -6.72 13.29
N HIS A 233 -15.59 -7.70 14.08
CA HIS A 233 -14.25 -7.80 14.65
C HIS A 233 -13.39 -8.78 13.88
N PRO A 234 -12.06 -8.59 13.85
CA PRO A 234 -11.15 -9.57 13.26
C PRO A 234 -11.38 -10.98 13.83
N CYS A 235 -11.15 -11.99 13.00
CA CYS A 235 -11.19 -13.39 13.43
C CYS A 235 -10.19 -13.66 14.58
N ASP A 236 -10.46 -14.71 15.36
CA ASP A 236 -9.50 -15.19 16.36
C ASP A 236 -8.19 -15.60 15.65
N PRO A 237 -7.00 -15.30 16.22
CA PRO A 237 -5.73 -15.72 15.65
C PRO A 237 -5.61 -17.24 15.39
N GLN A 238 -6.28 -18.08 16.19
CA GLN A 238 -6.31 -19.53 15.99
C GLN A 238 -6.98 -19.92 14.66
N GLU A 239 -7.97 -19.18 14.23
CA GLU A 239 -8.65 -19.41 12.95
C GLU A 239 -7.76 -19.09 11.74
N CYS A 240 -6.70 -18.30 11.94
CA CYS A 240 -5.74 -17.95 10.91
C CYS A 240 -4.64 -19.02 10.72
N VAL A 241 -4.42 -19.88 11.72
CA VAL A 241 -3.33 -20.87 11.73
C VAL A 241 -3.34 -21.81 10.51
N PRO A 242 -4.48 -22.29 10.01
CA PRO A 242 -4.49 -23.17 8.84
C PRO A 242 -4.00 -22.51 7.54
N PHE A 243 -3.98 -21.18 7.49
CA PHE A 243 -3.65 -20.41 6.29
C PHE A 243 -2.23 -19.87 6.28
N LEU A 244 -1.63 -19.65 7.45
CA LEU A 244 -0.39 -18.89 7.59
C LEU A 244 0.78 -19.77 8.01
N PRO A 245 2.01 -19.46 7.57
CA PRO A 245 3.20 -20.12 8.08
C PRO A 245 3.31 -19.96 9.61
N LYS A 246 3.93 -20.96 10.29
CA LYS A 246 4.17 -20.90 11.75
C LYS A 246 4.93 -19.63 12.15
N ALA A 247 5.97 -19.29 11.39
CA ALA A 247 6.70 -18.05 11.53
C ALA A 247 6.15 -17.03 10.54
N PHE A 248 5.44 -16.02 11.02
CA PHE A 248 4.84 -14.96 10.21
C PHE A 248 4.69 -13.70 11.06
N PRO A 249 5.04 -12.50 10.56
CA PRO A 249 5.04 -11.27 11.36
C PRO A 249 3.69 -10.99 12.01
N PHE A 250 3.68 -10.65 13.30
CA PHE A 250 2.44 -10.49 14.08
C PHE A 250 1.47 -9.47 13.45
N PHE A 251 1.99 -8.34 12.95
CA PHE A 251 1.16 -7.30 12.34
C PHE A 251 0.53 -7.74 11.01
N LEU A 252 1.17 -8.65 10.29
CA LEU A 252 0.58 -9.28 9.10
C LEU A 252 -0.48 -10.32 9.48
N ARG A 253 -0.31 -11.04 10.61
CA ARG A 253 -1.36 -11.91 11.18
C ARG A 253 -2.61 -11.12 11.56
N GLU A 254 -2.46 -9.94 12.18
CA GLU A 254 -3.58 -9.04 12.51
C GLU A 254 -4.32 -8.57 11.24
N ASN A 255 -3.58 -8.18 10.19
CA ASN A 255 -4.16 -7.81 8.90
C ASN A 255 -4.90 -8.99 8.25
N PHE A 256 -4.33 -10.21 8.33
CA PHE A 256 -4.95 -11.42 7.82
C PHE A 256 -6.24 -11.76 8.58
N ALA A 257 -6.26 -11.65 9.89
CA ALA A 257 -7.46 -11.89 10.72
C ALA A 257 -8.62 -10.96 10.33
N SER A 258 -8.33 -9.69 10.05
CA SER A 258 -9.32 -8.73 9.53
C SER A 258 -9.81 -9.13 8.15
N SER A 259 -8.92 -9.60 7.28
CA SER A 259 -9.23 -10.05 5.92
C SER A 259 -10.10 -11.30 5.90
N LEU A 260 -9.77 -12.28 6.75
CA LEU A 260 -10.53 -13.53 6.88
C LEU A 260 -11.94 -13.26 7.39
N CYS A 261 -12.08 -12.37 8.38
CA CYS A 261 -13.38 -11.92 8.87
C CYS A 261 -14.22 -11.28 7.75
N ALA A 262 -13.62 -10.36 6.97
CA ALA A 262 -14.31 -9.68 5.87
C ALA A 262 -14.85 -10.69 4.84
N VAL A 263 -14.05 -11.68 4.44
CA VAL A 263 -14.45 -12.68 3.44
C VAL A 263 -15.53 -13.62 3.99
N ARG A 264 -15.39 -14.08 5.23
CA ARG A 264 -16.41 -14.95 5.88
C ARG A 264 -17.74 -14.24 6.08
N ALA A 265 -17.72 -12.96 6.41
CA ALA A 265 -18.94 -12.17 6.57
C ALA A 265 -19.73 -11.96 5.27
N LEU A 266 -19.11 -12.19 4.11
CA LEU A 266 -19.77 -12.25 2.82
C LEU A 266 -20.45 -13.61 2.55
N GLY A 267 -20.47 -14.53 3.54
CA GLY A 267 -20.99 -15.89 3.39
C GLY A 267 -20.06 -16.82 2.60
N LEU A 268 -18.77 -16.46 2.49
CA LEU A 268 -17.77 -17.26 1.77
C LEU A 268 -16.90 -18.06 2.76
N ALA A 269 -16.49 -19.25 2.35
CA ALA A 269 -15.66 -20.16 3.14
C ALA A 269 -14.34 -20.45 2.38
N PRO A 270 -13.27 -19.66 2.62
CA PRO A 270 -11.99 -19.90 1.95
C PRO A 270 -11.39 -21.25 2.40
N SER A 271 -10.90 -22.03 1.42
CA SER A 271 -10.20 -23.28 1.69
C SER A 271 -8.73 -22.98 2.03
N PRO A 272 -8.20 -23.48 3.17
CA PRO A 272 -6.77 -23.37 3.47
C PRO A 272 -5.89 -24.05 2.41
N ASP A 273 -6.33 -25.18 1.86
CA ASP A 273 -5.57 -25.93 0.83
C ASP A 273 -5.50 -25.16 -0.52
N ALA A 274 -6.49 -24.33 -0.81
CA ALA A 274 -6.53 -23.50 -2.00
C ALA A 274 -5.91 -22.10 -1.79
N PHE A 275 -5.61 -21.74 -0.54
CA PHE A 275 -5.03 -20.45 -0.22
C PHE A 275 -3.54 -20.41 -0.57
N ILE A 276 -3.17 -19.48 -1.41
CA ILE A 276 -1.77 -19.17 -1.72
C ILE A 276 -1.43 -17.84 -1.09
N LEU A 277 -0.41 -17.83 -0.21
CA LEU A 277 0.04 -16.62 0.44
C LEU A 277 0.52 -15.60 -0.62
N PRO A 278 -0.10 -14.41 -0.70
CA PRO A 278 0.30 -13.42 -1.70
C PRO A 278 1.66 -12.83 -1.38
N GLN A 279 2.40 -12.43 -2.43
CA GLN A 279 3.64 -11.69 -2.25
C GLN A 279 3.32 -10.25 -1.81
N LEU A 280 3.70 -9.91 -0.59
CA LEU A 280 3.51 -8.59 -0.02
C LEU A 280 4.77 -7.75 -0.27
N ARG A 281 4.77 -6.96 -1.36
CA ARG A 281 5.94 -6.18 -1.77
C ARG A 281 6.36 -5.18 -0.69
N ALA A 282 7.66 -5.22 -0.35
CA ALA A 282 8.27 -4.36 0.68
C ALA A 282 7.50 -4.36 2.03
N ARG A 283 7.08 -5.56 2.49
CA ARG A 283 6.51 -5.80 3.82
C ARG A 283 7.21 -6.98 4.46
N MET A 284 8.37 -6.72 5.07
CA MET A 284 9.33 -7.74 5.52
C MET A 284 9.57 -8.80 4.44
N GLU A 285 9.69 -8.36 3.21
CA GLU A 285 9.83 -9.20 2.03
C GLU A 285 11.27 -9.73 1.90
N LEU A 286 11.46 -11.04 2.07
CA LEU A 286 12.74 -11.70 1.86
C LEU A 286 12.94 -11.97 0.36
N ILE A 287 13.80 -11.18 -0.30
CA ILE A 287 14.07 -11.30 -1.75
C ILE A 287 15.30 -12.15 -2.08
N SER A 288 16.19 -12.37 -1.13
CA SER A 288 17.37 -13.23 -1.26
C SER A 288 17.69 -13.91 0.07
N LYS A 289 18.12 -15.18 0.01
CA LYS A 289 18.54 -15.93 1.18
C LYS A 289 20.07 -15.93 1.37
N SER A 290 20.84 -15.70 0.30
CA SER A 290 22.31 -15.69 0.33
C SER A 290 22.85 -14.70 -0.72
N PRO A 291 23.31 -13.52 -0.31
CA PRO A 291 23.16 -12.96 1.04
C PRO A 291 21.68 -12.79 1.40
N MET A 292 21.38 -12.78 2.70
CA MET A 292 20.01 -12.48 3.15
C MET A 292 19.69 -11.01 2.87
N VAL A 293 18.63 -10.76 2.12
CA VAL A 293 18.17 -9.39 1.80
C VAL A 293 16.68 -9.26 2.05
N LEU A 294 16.34 -8.35 2.96
CA LEU A 294 14.98 -8.04 3.34
C LEU A 294 14.60 -6.63 2.87
N LEU A 295 13.40 -6.48 2.33
CA LEU A 295 12.82 -5.18 1.96
C LEU A 295 11.65 -4.84 2.87
N ASP A 296 11.64 -3.61 3.38
CA ASP A 296 10.46 -3.07 4.07
C ASP A 296 10.30 -1.57 3.78
N ALA A 297 9.07 -1.12 3.59
CA ALA A 297 8.75 0.27 3.26
C ALA A 297 8.32 1.09 4.50
N ALA A 298 8.72 0.72 5.70
CA ALA A 298 8.50 1.52 6.91
C ALA A 298 9.11 2.93 6.71
N HIS A 299 8.33 3.98 7.02
CA HIS A 299 8.71 5.37 6.72
C HIS A 299 8.18 6.39 7.74
N ASN A 300 7.78 5.94 8.91
CA ASN A 300 7.42 6.74 10.09
C ASN A 300 7.67 5.92 11.36
N ALA A 301 7.59 6.55 12.54
CA ALA A 301 7.88 5.93 13.83
C ALA A 301 7.09 4.63 14.06
N ASP A 302 5.76 4.65 13.89
CA ASP A 302 4.89 3.48 14.13
C ASP A 302 5.23 2.29 13.24
N SER A 303 5.43 2.53 11.93
CA SER A 303 5.80 1.45 11.00
C SER A 303 7.20 0.90 11.28
N MET A 304 8.14 1.75 11.70
CA MET A 304 9.49 1.32 12.05
C MET A 304 9.51 0.49 13.33
N GLN A 305 8.72 0.87 14.34
CA GLN A 305 8.54 0.07 15.57
C GLN A 305 7.99 -1.32 15.26
N LYS A 306 6.98 -1.42 14.37
CA LYS A 306 6.42 -2.71 13.94
C LYS A 306 7.42 -3.54 13.16
N LEU A 307 8.22 -2.91 12.29
CA LEU A 307 9.30 -3.58 11.58
C LEU A 307 10.31 -4.17 12.56
N VAL A 308 10.81 -3.35 13.51
CA VAL A 308 11.78 -3.80 14.52
C VAL A 308 11.23 -4.97 15.33
N ALA A 309 9.99 -4.87 15.84
CA ALA A 309 9.35 -5.95 16.57
C ALA A 309 9.18 -7.22 15.73
N GLY A 310 8.84 -7.08 14.45
CA GLY A 310 8.74 -8.20 13.51
C GLY A 310 10.09 -8.85 13.22
N LEU A 311 11.18 -8.06 13.12
CA LEU A 311 12.55 -8.57 12.96
C LEU A 311 13.00 -9.38 14.19
N GLU A 312 12.71 -8.87 15.39
CA GLU A 312 13.00 -9.58 16.65
C GLU A 312 12.21 -10.90 16.76
N GLU A 313 10.95 -10.90 16.32
CA GLU A 313 10.13 -12.11 16.30
C GLU A 313 10.64 -13.16 15.29
N MET A 314 10.94 -12.71 14.06
CA MET A 314 11.18 -13.59 12.91
C MET A 314 12.65 -13.98 12.72
N TYR A 315 13.57 -13.10 13.12
CA TYR A 315 14.99 -13.18 12.81
C TYR A 315 15.86 -12.91 14.04
N LYS A 316 15.45 -13.48 15.18
CA LYS A 316 16.11 -13.30 16.47
C LYS A 316 17.62 -13.61 16.37
N GLY A 317 18.45 -12.68 16.83
CA GLY A 317 19.92 -12.82 16.85
C GLY A 317 20.59 -12.56 15.49
N VAL A 318 19.87 -12.08 14.49
CA VAL A 318 20.45 -11.63 13.21
C VAL A 318 20.99 -10.21 13.37
N GLU A 319 22.30 -10.02 13.08
CA GLU A 319 22.96 -8.71 13.07
C GLU A 319 22.75 -8.04 11.70
N TRP A 320 21.84 -7.08 11.66
CA TRP A 320 21.46 -6.43 10.41
C TRP A 320 22.42 -5.32 9.98
N THR A 321 22.73 -5.26 8.70
CA THR A 321 23.20 -4.04 8.05
C THR A 321 21.99 -3.35 7.42
N VAL A 322 21.58 -2.24 8.02
CA VAL A 322 20.38 -1.49 7.61
C VAL A 322 20.75 -0.42 6.61
N VAL A 323 20.25 -0.53 5.39
CA VAL A 323 20.33 0.52 4.36
C VAL A 323 19.11 1.41 4.55
N LEU A 324 19.33 2.59 5.09
CA LEU A 324 18.30 3.53 5.53
C LEU A 324 18.25 4.78 4.64
N GLY A 325 17.10 5.06 4.06
CA GLY A 325 16.87 6.27 3.26
C GLY A 325 15.49 6.85 3.47
N ALA A 326 15.42 8.11 3.90
CA ALA A 326 14.18 8.81 4.22
C ALA A 326 13.85 9.90 3.20
N VAL A 327 12.56 10.08 2.91
CA VAL A 327 12.04 11.15 2.07
C VAL A 327 11.86 12.41 2.91
N LYS A 328 12.14 13.58 2.35
CA LYS A 328 11.97 14.89 3.01
C LYS A 328 10.55 15.07 3.56
N GLY A 329 10.46 15.62 4.77
CA GLY A 329 9.18 15.88 5.45
C GLY A 329 8.57 14.66 6.15
N LYS A 330 9.31 13.57 6.30
CA LYS A 330 8.92 12.43 7.16
C LYS A 330 9.51 12.60 8.56
N ASP A 331 8.95 11.91 9.54
CA ASP A 331 9.42 11.87 10.93
C ASP A 331 10.70 11.04 11.03
N VAL A 332 11.85 11.66 10.67
CA VAL A 332 13.17 11.04 10.71
C VAL A 332 13.56 10.69 12.14
N HIS A 333 13.30 11.62 13.09
CA HIS A 333 13.60 11.39 14.51
C HIS A 333 12.92 10.12 15.04
N GLY A 334 11.61 9.99 14.85
CA GLY A 334 10.85 8.81 15.32
C GLY A 334 11.30 7.51 14.67
N MET A 335 11.67 7.54 13.38
CA MET A 335 12.22 6.36 12.69
C MET A 335 13.57 5.92 13.30
N VAL A 336 14.47 6.87 13.54
CA VAL A 336 15.80 6.61 14.11
C VAL A 336 15.68 6.08 15.55
N GLN A 337 14.81 6.69 16.38
CA GLN A 337 14.57 6.22 17.74
C GLN A 337 14.03 4.77 17.78
N ALA A 338 13.16 4.40 16.84
CA ALA A 338 12.68 3.02 16.75
C ALA A 338 13.81 2.04 16.40
N LEU A 339 14.71 2.42 15.48
CA LEU A 339 15.83 1.58 15.03
C LEU A 339 16.91 1.34 16.10
N LYS A 340 16.99 2.18 17.14
CA LYS A 340 17.89 1.94 18.31
C LYS A 340 17.59 0.62 19.02
N ALA A 341 16.38 0.11 18.91
CA ALA A 341 16.02 -1.16 19.52
C ALA A 341 16.54 -2.39 18.77
N LEU A 342 17.12 -2.23 17.55
CA LEU A 342 17.76 -3.33 16.84
C LEU A 342 19.17 -3.58 17.42
N PRO A 343 19.40 -4.73 18.08
CA PRO A 343 20.70 -5.01 18.69
C PRO A 343 21.76 -5.21 17.60
N HIS A 344 22.95 -4.65 17.83
CA HIS A 344 24.13 -4.80 16.96
C HIS A 344 23.90 -4.42 15.49
N ALA A 345 22.90 -3.59 15.21
CA ALA A 345 22.63 -3.14 13.85
C ALA A 345 23.65 -2.09 13.39
N ARG A 346 24.15 -2.23 12.17
CA ARG A 346 25.05 -1.28 11.50
C ARG A 346 24.27 -0.57 10.39
N PHE A 347 24.59 0.70 10.15
CA PHE A 347 23.78 1.53 9.27
C PHE A 347 24.56 2.06 8.08
N ILE A 348 23.97 1.95 6.88
CA ILE A 348 24.38 2.64 5.66
C ILE A 348 23.27 3.65 5.35
N LEU A 349 23.62 4.94 5.35
CA LEU A 349 22.66 5.99 5.05
C LEU A 349 22.70 6.34 3.56
N THR A 350 21.53 6.56 2.94
CA THR A 350 21.44 6.83 1.50
C THR A 350 20.30 7.77 1.12
N ASN A 351 20.38 8.36 -0.06
CA ASN A 351 19.24 9.06 -0.65
C ASN A 351 18.26 8.06 -1.26
N PRO A 352 16.97 8.16 -0.94
CA PRO A 352 15.95 7.46 -1.71
C PRO A 352 15.86 8.06 -3.12
N LYS A 353 15.78 7.20 -4.15
CA LYS A 353 15.61 7.65 -5.56
C LYS A 353 14.19 8.19 -5.75
N THR A 354 13.98 9.48 -5.48
CA THR A 354 12.65 10.12 -5.58
C THR A 354 12.77 11.59 -5.96
N GLY A 355 11.81 12.08 -6.75
CA GLY A 355 11.65 13.51 -7.03
C GLY A 355 11.14 14.35 -5.84
N LYS A 356 10.75 13.72 -4.74
CA LYS A 356 10.23 14.41 -3.53
C LYS A 356 11.34 14.97 -2.61
N GLY A 357 12.61 14.75 -2.96
CA GLY A 357 13.76 15.14 -2.16
C GLY A 357 14.11 14.13 -1.07
N SER A 358 15.33 14.26 -0.57
CA SER A 358 15.90 13.40 0.47
C SER A 358 16.02 14.13 1.80
N ALA A 359 15.89 13.40 2.89
CA ALA A 359 16.19 13.85 4.25
C ALA A 359 17.59 13.38 4.71
N LEU A 360 18.52 13.07 3.80
CA LEU A 360 19.82 12.50 4.17
C LEU A 360 20.59 13.35 5.19
N PRO A 361 20.73 14.68 5.08
CA PRO A 361 21.42 15.47 6.08
C PRO A 361 20.78 15.42 7.47
N GLU A 362 19.43 15.46 7.53
CA GLU A 362 18.67 15.29 8.77
C GLU A 362 18.84 13.89 9.33
N LEU A 363 18.84 12.87 8.47
CA LEU A 363 19.03 11.47 8.84
C LEU A 363 20.43 11.21 9.42
N GLU A 364 21.48 11.80 8.85
CA GLU A 364 22.84 11.73 9.37
C GLU A 364 22.94 12.35 10.77
N GLN A 365 22.35 13.53 10.95
CA GLN A 365 22.33 14.23 12.23
C GLN A 365 21.59 13.41 13.31
N GLU A 366 20.36 12.97 13.01
CA GLU A 366 19.55 12.21 13.95
C GLU A 366 20.15 10.86 14.30
N ALA A 367 20.73 10.14 13.31
CA ALA A 367 21.38 8.86 13.52
C ALA A 367 22.64 9.00 14.42
N ALA A 368 23.44 10.05 14.19
CA ALA A 368 24.60 10.34 15.01
C ALA A 368 24.22 10.72 16.45
N MET A 369 23.22 11.59 16.63
CA MET A 369 22.71 11.98 17.96
C MET A 369 22.12 10.78 18.72
N ALA A 370 21.49 9.85 18.02
CA ALA A 370 20.93 8.63 18.59
C ALA A 370 22.01 7.59 18.95
N GLY A 371 23.25 7.77 18.49
CA GLY A 371 24.35 6.83 18.70
C GLY A 371 24.24 5.55 17.86
N LEU A 372 23.62 5.62 16.67
CA LEU A 372 23.61 4.50 15.74
C LEU A 372 25.00 4.26 15.15
N GLU A 373 25.39 2.99 14.96
CA GLU A 373 26.64 2.62 14.33
C GLU A 373 26.59 2.85 12.82
N ILE A 374 26.93 4.06 12.37
CA ILE A 374 26.97 4.41 10.94
C ILE A 374 28.29 3.92 10.36
N ILE A 375 28.25 2.91 9.49
CA ILE A 375 29.44 2.36 8.83
C ILE A 375 29.75 3.07 7.51
N SER A 376 28.76 3.68 6.87
CA SER A 376 28.96 4.44 5.62
C SER A 376 27.78 5.37 5.33
N VAL A 377 28.07 6.46 4.61
CA VAL A 377 27.06 7.32 3.98
C VAL A 377 27.30 7.25 2.46
N ILE A 378 26.34 6.69 1.73
CA ILE A 378 26.45 6.47 0.29
C ILE A 378 25.24 7.13 -0.37
N PRO A 379 25.37 8.39 -0.84
CA PRO A 379 24.24 9.15 -1.39
C PRO A 379 23.55 8.46 -2.56
N GLU A 380 24.32 7.77 -3.42
CA GLU A 380 23.78 7.04 -4.56
C GLU A 380 24.21 5.59 -4.56
N LEU A 381 23.27 4.72 -4.25
CA LEU A 381 23.46 3.28 -4.39
C LEU A 381 23.15 2.81 -5.81
N ASN A 382 24.05 2.05 -6.39
CA ASN A 382 23.89 1.44 -7.71
C ASN A 382 24.56 0.06 -7.76
N LYS A 383 24.49 -0.63 -8.88
CA LYS A 383 25.03 -2.00 -9.02
C LYS A 383 26.54 -2.09 -8.87
N ALA A 384 27.28 -0.99 -9.00
CA ALA A 384 28.73 -0.95 -8.77
C ALA A 384 29.08 -0.69 -7.29
N THR A 385 28.09 -0.33 -6.45
CA THR A 385 28.31 -0.07 -5.03
C THR A 385 28.62 -1.39 -4.31
N GLN A 386 29.75 -1.43 -3.62
CA GLN A 386 30.13 -2.57 -2.79
C GLN A 386 29.42 -2.47 -1.44
N LEU A 387 28.41 -3.31 -1.26
CA LEU A 387 27.76 -3.54 0.04
C LEU A 387 28.40 -4.74 0.74
N PRO A 388 28.29 -4.88 2.08
CA PRO A 388 28.85 -6.01 2.81
C PRO A 388 28.33 -7.35 2.25
N ALA A 389 29.20 -8.13 1.60
CA ALA A 389 28.82 -9.29 0.78
C ALA A 389 28.16 -10.43 1.58
N ASN A 390 28.52 -10.57 2.86
CA ASN A 390 28.06 -11.69 3.71
C ASN A 390 27.18 -11.26 4.88
N ALA A 391 26.82 -9.97 4.97
CA ALA A 391 25.96 -9.48 6.03
C ALA A 391 24.48 -9.55 5.60
N PRO A 392 23.56 -9.86 6.52
CA PRO A 392 22.14 -9.65 6.29
C PRO A 392 21.84 -8.19 6.03
N LEU A 393 21.16 -7.88 4.94
CA LEU A 393 20.82 -6.53 4.52
C LEU A 393 19.32 -6.26 4.70
N LEU A 394 18.99 -5.12 5.30
CA LEU A 394 17.63 -4.60 5.39
C LEU A 394 17.56 -3.26 4.66
N PHE A 395 16.75 -3.15 3.61
CA PHE A 395 16.48 -1.88 2.93
C PHE A 395 15.16 -1.30 3.45
N THR A 396 15.20 -0.10 4.07
CA THR A 396 14.04 0.51 4.71
C THR A 396 14.10 2.04 4.78
N GLY A 397 13.08 2.66 5.35
CA GLY A 397 12.93 4.11 5.50
C GLY A 397 12.04 4.75 4.42
N SER A 398 11.80 4.07 3.32
CA SER A 398 10.84 4.47 2.26
C SER A 398 10.60 3.35 1.25
N PHE A 399 9.51 3.44 0.49
CA PHE A 399 9.32 2.59 -0.71
C PHE A 399 10.48 2.73 -1.70
N PHE A 400 11.02 3.93 -1.85
CA PHE A 400 12.12 4.19 -2.78
C PHE A 400 13.43 3.53 -2.34
N THR A 401 13.68 3.43 -1.04
CA THR A 401 14.85 2.69 -0.51
C THR A 401 14.65 1.18 -0.67
N ALA A 402 13.47 0.67 -0.40
CA ALA A 402 13.13 -0.73 -0.67
C ALA A 402 13.27 -1.06 -2.18
N PHE A 403 12.89 -0.16 -3.07
CA PHE A 403 13.09 -0.29 -4.51
C PHE A 403 14.57 -0.40 -4.89
N ILE A 404 15.47 0.37 -4.25
CA ILE A 404 16.91 0.22 -4.48
C ILE A 404 17.37 -1.20 -4.15
N GLY A 405 16.92 -1.77 -3.03
CA GLY A 405 17.21 -3.16 -2.67
C GLY A 405 16.73 -4.15 -3.73
N GLU A 406 15.53 -3.96 -4.28
CA GLU A 406 15.00 -4.77 -5.37
C GLU A 406 15.83 -4.63 -6.67
N GLU A 407 16.27 -3.41 -7.02
CA GLU A 407 17.15 -3.19 -8.20
C GLU A 407 18.50 -3.90 -8.07
N LEU A 408 19.05 -3.94 -6.85
CA LEU A 408 20.37 -4.51 -6.59
C LEU A 408 20.34 -6.04 -6.48
N PHE A 409 19.33 -6.60 -5.81
CA PHE A 409 19.28 -8.01 -5.41
C PHE A 409 18.07 -8.78 -5.95
N GLY A 410 17.05 -8.10 -6.46
CA GLY A 410 15.86 -8.75 -7.00
C GLY A 410 16.23 -9.65 -8.18
N LYS A 411 15.82 -10.92 -8.15
CA LYS A 411 15.97 -11.83 -9.27
C LYS A 411 15.18 -11.28 -10.45
N SER A 412 15.76 -11.28 -11.64
CA SER A 412 15.00 -11.04 -12.88
C SER A 412 13.83 -12.04 -12.91
N ALA A 413 12.61 -11.53 -12.79
CA ALA A 413 11.42 -12.35 -12.97
C ALA A 413 11.46 -12.93 -14.40
N GLY A 414 11.84 -14.20 -14.53
CA GLY A 414 11.89 -14.87 -15.80
C GLY A 414 12.99 -15.92 -15.92
N ARG A 415 12.94 -16.94 -15.07
CA ARG A 415 13.37 -18.31 -15.38
C ARG A 415 12.61 -19.24 -14.45
N GLY A 416 11.58 -19.87 -14.98
CA GLY A 416 10.82 -20.92 -14.33
C GLY A 416 9.47 -21.01 -15.01
#